data_7c553006fe58155c7eefed1227c245b0
#
_entry.id   7c553006fe58155c7eefed1227c245b0
#
_cell.length_a   1.000
_cell.length_b   1.000
_cell.length_c   1.000
_cell.angle_alpha   90.00
_cell.angle_beta   90.00
_cell.angle_gamma   90.00
#
_symmetry.space_group_name_H-M   'P 1'
#
loop_
_entity.id
_entity.type
_entity.pdbx_description
1 polymer ?
#
loop_
_entity_poly.entity_id
_entity_poly.type
_entity_poly.pdbx_seq_one_letter_code
_entity_poly.pdbx_strand_id
1 'polypeptide(L)'
;MCNPLPKNFRHILAVIACAVTVVLCPFYSSAQETPYKYSIGAQLGMSGYLGDASSNLFAHPGFTATGDFRYHYDSRWVFGGSLGFQTLSGSTADMDNYLPDGAVYDFKSTVVDLNARVEFNFFSFGIGETYKKMRRWSPYLTLGVGVCLSSSDGSTAFAPTIPMGAGVKFKVSERINLNAEFLMIKALGDHIDGPDLSDLTQIKSSFLKNNDWYSRISIGISYEFGRRCETCHYVD
;
A
#
# COMPACT_ATOMS: atom_id res chain seq x y z
N MET A 1 18.93 -10.45 -40.90
CA MET A 1 19.56 -11.27 -39.83
C MET A 1 19.09 -10.73 -38.49
N CYS A 2 18.10 -11.43 -37.83
CA CYS A 2 17.66 -11.01 -36.51
C CYS A 2 18.65 -11.49 -35.45
N ASN A 3 19.26 -10.56 -34.74
CA ASN A 3 20.15 -10.90 -33.62
C ASN A 3 19.32 -11.58 -32.49
N PRO A 4 19.73 -12.72 -31.96
CA PRO A 4 19.05 -13.34 -30.85
C PRO A 4 19.20 -12.49 -29.57
N LEU A 5 18.09 -12.25 -28.89
CA LEU A 5 18.03 -11.52 -27.62
C LEU A 5 19.01 -12.13 -26.58
N PRO A 6 19.69 -11.30 -25.79
CA PRO A 6 20.67 -11.77 -24.79
C PRO A 6 20.02 -12.72 -23.79
N LYS A 7 20.74 -13.76 -23.37
CA LYS A 7 20.25 -14.85 -22.50
C LYS A 7 19.58 -14.31 -21.22
N ASN A 8 20.10 -13.28 -20.62
CA ASN A 8 19.56 -12.66 -19.42
C ASN A 8 18.17 -12.05 -19.64
N PHE A 9 17.92 -11.47 -20.83
CA PHE A 9 16.63 -10.90 -21.18
C PHE A 9 15.55 -11.99 -21.38
N ARG A 10 15.93 -13.14 -21.91
CA ARG A 10 15.02 -14.31 -22.05
C ARG A 10 14.62 -14.88 -20.69
N HIS A 11 15.50 -14.92 -19.71
CA HIS A 11 15.16 -15.35 -18.35
C HIS A 11 14.22 -14.38 -17.65
N ILE A 12 14.44 -13.07 -17.79
CA ILE A 12 13.55 -12.04 -17.26
C ILE A 12 12.16 -12.14 -17.89
N LEU A 13 12.10 -12.30 -19.21
CA LEU A 13 10.83 -12.47 -19.92
C LEU A 13 10.09 -13.76 -19.49
N ALA A 14 10.82 -14.84 -19.28
CA ALA A 14 10.24 -16.12 -18.81
C ALA A 14 9.70 -15.99 -17.38
N VAL A 15 10.40 -15.28 -16.48
CA VAL A 15 9.95 -15.03 -15.12
C VAL A 15 8.71 -14.14 -15.10
N ILE A 16 8.69 -13.08 -15.94
CA ILE A 16 7.51 -12.21 -16.08
C ILE A 16 6.34 -12.98 -16.68
N ALA A 17 6.56 -13.80 -17.71
CA ALA A 17 5.50 -14.64 -18.30
C ALA A 17 4.97 -15.65 -17.30
N CYS A 18 5.83 -16.26 -16.49
CA CYS A 18 5.44 -17.21 -15.45
C CYS A 18 4.65 -16.49 -14.32
N ALA A 19 5.06 -15.28 -13.92
CA ALA A 19 4.34 -14.47 -12.95
C ALA A 19 2.96 -14.06 -13.49
N VAL A 20 2.87 -13.65 -14.76
CA VAL A 20 1.62 -13.29 -15.42
C VAL A 20 0.69 -14.50 -15.57
N THR A 21 1.22 -15.70 -15.89
CA THR A 21 0.41 -16.92 -15.95
C THR A 21 -0.10 -17.38 -14.60
N VAL A 22 0.67 -17.20 -13.53
CA VAL A 22 0.21 -17.46 -12.14
C VAL A 22 -0.90 -16.50 -11.73
N VAL A 23 -0.82 -15.23 -12.15
CA VAL A 23 -1.86 -14.20 -11.86
C VAL A 23 -3.11 -14.43 -12.74
N LEU A 24 -2.94 -14.92 -13.98
CA LEU A 24 -4.04 -15.15 -14.92
C LEU A 24 -4.65 -16.56 -14.81
N CYS A 25 -4.04 -17.49 -14.06
CA CYS A 25 -4.72 -18.73 -13.74
C CYS A 25 -5.97 -18.41 -12.93
N PRO A 26 -7.19 -18.54 -13.49
CA PRO A 26 -8.39 -18.45 -12.69
C PRO A 26 -8.33 -19.65 -11.74
N PHE A 27 -7.95 -19.39 -10.49
CA PHE A 27 -8.26 -20.33 -9.44
C PHE A 27 -9.78 -20.44 -9.44
N TYR A 28 -10.30 -21.53 -10.00
CA TYR A 28 -11.67 -21.97 -9.77
C TYR A 28 -11.77 -22.37 -8.28
N SER A 29 -11.65 -21.37 -7.44
CA SER A 29 -12.04 -21.44 -6.04
C SER A 29 -13.54 -21.24 -6.06
N SER A 30 -14.30 -22.22 -5.62
CA SER A 30 -15.70 -22.00 -5.24
C SER A 30 -15.73 -20.75 -4.39
N ALA A 31 -16.19 -19.64 -4.97
CA ALA A 31 -16.19 -18.35 -4.32
C ALA A 31 -17.16 -18.44 -3.14
N GLN A 32 -16.62 -18.64 -1.93
CA GLN A 32 -17.41 -18.55 -0.72
C GLN A 32 -17.72 -17.06 -0.54
N GLU A 33 -18.93 -16.68 -0.87
CA GLU A 33 -19.37 -15.31 -0.78
C GLU A 33 -19.36 -14.84 0.68
N THR A 34 -18.77 -13.68 0.91
CA THR A 34 -18.86 -13.00 2.20
C THR A 34 -20.28 -12.46 2.39
N PRO A 35 -20.82 -12.46 3.64
CA PRO A 35 -22.19 -12.02 3.89
C PRO A 35 -22.43 -10.54 3.60
N TYR A 36 -21.36 -9.73 3.53
CA TYR A 36 -21.44 -8.30 3.27
C TYR A 36 -20.57 -7.92 2.06
N LYS A 37 -21.09 -6.98 1.23
CA LYS A 37 -20.42 -6.52 0.01
C LYS A 37 -19.42 -5.39 0.26
N TYR A 38 -19.69 -4.55 1.25
CA TYR A 38 -18.93 -3.31 1.45
C TYR A 38 -18.44 -3.22 2.89
N SER A 39 -17.34 -2.54 3.07
CA SER A 39 -16.89 -2.05 4.37
C SER A 39 -16.29 -0.67 4.29
N ILE A 40 -16.49 0.11 5.34
CA ILE A 40 -15.85 1.40 5.57
C ILE A 40 -15.02 1.30 6.83
N GLY A 41 -13.83 1.89 6.83
CA GLY A 41 -12.91 1.82 7.94
C GLY A 41 -12.17 3.12 8.19
N ALA A 42 -11.62 3.22 9.39
CA ALA A 42 -10.69 4.26 9.78
C ALA A 42 -9.51 3.61 10.52
N GLN A 43 -8.32 4.12 10.25
CA GLN A 43 -7.08 3.62 10.82
C GLN A 43 -6.22 4.79 11.30
N LEU A 44 -5.51 4.60 12.39
CA LEU A 44 -4.54 5.53 12.96
C LEU A 44 -3.21 4.81 13.16
N GLY A 45 -2.13 5.55 13.08
CA GLY A 45 -0.82 4.92 13.23
C GLY A 45 0.36 5.89 13.14
N MET A 46 1.48 5.31 12.76
CA MET A 46 2.75 6.02 12.59
C MET A 46 3.17 5.96 11.12
N SER A 47 3.76 7.04 10.64
CA SER A 47 4.40 7.14 9.34
C SER A 47 5.91 7.27 9.50
N GLY A 48 6.65 6.86 8.47
CA GLY A 48 8.08 7.01 8.40
C GLY A 48 8.51 7.32 6.98
N TYR A 49 9.60 8.05 6.84
CA TYR A 49 10.20 8.42 5.57
C TYR A 49 11.49 7.65 5.34
N LEU A 50 11.75 7.25 4.10
CA LEU A 50 12.98 6.63 3.64
C LEU A 50 13.32 7.23 2.27
N GLY A 51 14.36 8.04 2.22
CA GLY A 51 14.80 8.76 1.03
C GLY A 51 16.08 9.50 1.27
N ASP A 52 16.28 10.60 0.58
CA ASP A 52 17.54 11.36 0.58
C ASP A 52 17.87 12.00 1.94
N ALA A 53 16.91 12.16 2.84
CA ALA A 53 17.12 12.74 4.17
C ALA A 53 16.98 11.75 5.34
N SER A 54 16.79 10.45 5.09
CA SER A 54 16.77 9.44 6.16
C SER A 54 17.03 8.04 5.61
N SER A 55 18.02 7.36 6.16
CA SER A 55 18.30 5.95 5.89
C SER A 55 17.55 5.00 6.83
N ASN A 56 16.90 5.51 7.88
CA ASN A 56 16.19 4.71 8.86
C ASN A 56 14.68 5.04 8.84
N LEU A 57 13.87 4.03 8.53
CA LEU A 57 12.42 4.13 8.33
C LEU A 57 11.65 4.73 9.52
N PHE A 58 12.17 4.63 10.73
CA PHE A 58 11.53 5.05 11.98
C PHE A 58 12.37 5.99 12.82
N ALA A 59 13.37 6.66 12.24
CA ALA A 59 14.17 7.63 12.97
C ALA A 59 13.31 8.81 13.46
N HIS A 60 12.38 9.28 12.62
CA HIS A 60 11.46 10.37 12.92
C HIS A 60 10.01 9.95 12.65
N PRO A 61 9.36 9.22 13.59
CA PRO A 61 8.00 8.75 13.36
C PRO A 61 7.01 9.91 13.34
N GLY A 62 6.26 10.01 12.24
CA GLY A 62 5.15 10.92 12.08
C GLY A 62 3.82 10.26 12.46
N PHE A 63 2.75 11.04 12.43
CA PHE A 63 1.38 10.59 12.63
C PHE A 63 0.72 10.25 11.29
N THR A 64 -0.10 9.20 11.25
CA THR A 64 -0.94 8.89 10.09
C THR A 64 -2.39 8.61 10.51
N ALA A 65 -3.33 9.09 9.69
CA ALA A 65 -4.74 8.78 9.76
C ALA A 65 -5.25 8.39 8.37
N THR A 66 -6.00 7.32 8.25
CA THR A 66 -6.49 6.82 6.97
C THR A 66 -7.96 6.44 7.07
N GLY A 67 -8.74 6.88 6.09
CA GLY A 67 -10.09 6.37 5.83
C GLY A 67 -10.06 5.40 4.65
N ASP A 68 -10.77 4.29 4.72
CA ASP A 68 -10.81 3.31 3.66
C ASP A 68 -12.23 2.83 3.38
N PHE A 69 -12.51 2.60 2.10
CA PHE A 69 -13.71 1.97 1.60
C PHE A 69 -13.32 0.73 0.82
N ARG A 70 -13.95 -0.41 1.11
CA ARG A 70 -13.62 -1.70 0.50
C ARG A 70 -14.87 -2.36 -0.07
N TYR A 71 -14.71 -2.95 -1.24
CA TYR A 71 -15.67 -3.83 -1.89
C TYR A 71 -15.17 -5.26 -1.85
N HIS A 72 -15.88 -6.12 -1.15
CA HIS A 72 -15.59 -7.54 -1.03
C HIS A 72 -16.13 -8.27 -2.26
N TYR A 73 -15.27 -8.56 -3.23
CA TYR A 73 -15.65 -9.32 -4.41
C TYR A 73 -15.99 -10.77 -4.02
N ASP A 74 -15.09 -11.40 -3.30
CA ASP A 74 -15.27 -12.69 -2.67
C ASP A 74 -14.59 -12.74 -1.27
N SER A 75 -14.45 -13.93 -0.67
CA SER A 75 -13.80 -14.12 0.63
C SER A 75 -12.29 -13.86 0.60
N ARG A 76 -11.66 -13.82 -0.58
CA ARG A 76 -10.23 -13.63 -0.76
C ARG A 76 -9.87 -12.32 -1.44
N TRP A 77 -10.65 -11.88 -2.42
CA TRP A 77 -10.35 -10.68 -3.19
C TRP A 77 -11.20 -9.50 -2.72
N VAL A 78 -10.53 -8.41 -2.40
CA VAL A 78 -11.14 -7.16 -1.96
C VAL A 78 -10.55 -6.02 -2.78
N PHE A 79 -11.41 -5.19 -3.33
CA PHE A 79 -11.03 -3.95 -4.01
C PHE A 79 -11.35 -2.78 -3.11
N GLY A 80 -10.44 -1.82 -2.98
CA GLY A 80 -10.66 -0.71 -2.08
C GLY A 80 -10.05 0.60 -2.55
N GLY A 81 -10.58 1.68 -1.99
CA GLY A 81 -9.99 3.01 -2.04
C GLY A 81 -9.62 3.47 -0.64
N SER A 82 -8.54 4.20 -0.50
CA SER A 82 -8.14 4.80 0.76
C SER A 82 -7.71 6.24 0.58
N LEU A 83 -8.12 7.09 1.52
CA LEU A 83 -7.66 8.46 1.68
C LEU A 83 -6.80 8.51 2.94
N GLY A 84 -5.54 8.87 2.78
CA GLY A 84 -4.56 8.96 3.86
C GLY A 84 -4.15 10.42 4.12
N PHE A 85 -3.93 10.72 5.38
CA PHE A 85 -3.25 11.92 5.85
C PHE A 85 -2.08 11.49 6.70
N GLN A 86 -0.89 12.03 6.44
CA GLN A 86 0.30 11.68 7.20
C GLN A 86 1.28 12.84 7.27
N THR A 87 2.04 12.88 8.37
CA THR A 87 3.16 13.80 8.55
C THR A 87 4.45 13.02 8.38
N LEU A 88 5.36 13.55 7.60
CA LEU A 88 6.70 13.00 7.39
C LEU A 88 7.72 13.99 7.91
N SER A 89 8.77 13.49 8.51
CA SER A 89 9.91 14.29 8.96
C SER A 89 11.20 13.49 8.75
N GLY A 90 12.28 14.19 8.48
CA GLY A 90 13.60 13.60 8.34
C GLY A 90 14.69 14.62 8.60
N SER A 91 15.87 14.12 8.93
CA SER A 91 17.07 14.93 9.16
C SER A 91 18.26 14.28 8.49
N THR A 92 19.04 15.05 7.75
CA THR A 92 20.28 14.56 7.13
C THR A 92 21.37 14.27 8.15
N ALA A 93 21.21 14.67 9.41
CA ALA A 93 22.13 14.35 10.50
C ALA A 93 22.21 12.85 10.82
N ASP A 94 21.15 12.08 10.48
CA ASP A 94 21.05 10.66 10.73
C ASP A 94 21.60 9.79 9.58
N MET A 95 22.20 10.42 8.57
CA MET A 95 22.80 9.71 7.44
C MET A 95 24.25 9.36 7.70
N ASP A 96 24.68 8.15 7.29
CA ASP A 96 26.09 7.73 7.37
C ASP A 96 27.03 8.49 6.41
N ASN A 97 26.48 9.18 5.42
CA ASN A 97 27.21 9.99 4.44
C ASN A 97 27.01 11.47 4.73
N TYR A 98 28.05 12.15 5.18
CA TYR A 98 28.07 13.59 5.38
C TYR A 98 28.00 14.31 4.02
N LEU A 99 27.09 15.28 3.95
CA LEU A 99 27.08 16.23 2.82
C LEU A 99 28.37 17.03 2.78
N PRO A 100 28.84 17.49 1.60
CA PRO A 100 29.94 18.45 1.50
C PRO A 100 29.60 19.65 2.41
N ASP A 101 30.57 20.07 3.22
CA ASP A 101 30.47 21.15 4.23
C ASP A 101 29.70 20.82 5.53
N GLY A 102 29.26 19.57 5.76
CA GLY A 102 28.58 19.18 7.01
C GLY A 102 27.23 19.87 7.23
N ALA A 103 26.55 20.30 6.16
CA ALA A 103 25.24 20.94 6.25
C ALA A 103 24.20 19.93 6.71
N VAL A 104 23.39 20.30 7.71
CA VAL A 104 22.26 19.52 8.22
C VAL A 104 20.97 20.17 7.73
N TYR A 105 20.14 19.39 7.05
CA TYR A 105 18.83 19.81 6.59
C TYR A 105 17.76 18.99 7.32
N ASP A 106 16.82 19.69 7.96
CA ASP A 106 15.64 19.12 8.58
C ASP A 106 14.43 19.48 7.73
N PHE A 107 13.58 18.50 7.43
CA PHE A 107 12.33 18.78 6.73
C PHE A 107 11.12 18.25 7.49
N LYS A 108 9.99 18.94 7.31
CA LYS A 108 8.67 18.48 7.71
C LYS A 108 7.72 18.61 6.53
N SER A 109 7.11 17.50 6.16
CA SER A 109 6.16 17.44 5.07
C SER A 109 4.84 16.85 5.55
N THR A 110 3.77 17.40 5.03
CA THR A 110 2.42 16.83 5.19
C THR A 110 2.00 16.23 3.86
N VAL A 111 1.64 14.95 3.88
CA VAL A 111 1.24 14.22 2.68
C VAL A 111 -0.21 13.78 2.82
N VAL A 112 -1.00 14.07 1.78
CA VAL A 112 -2.35 13.54 1.59
C VAL A 112 -2.30 12.60 0.40
N ASP A 113 -2.71 11.36 0.59
CA ASP A 113 -2.71 10.35 -0.48
C ASP A 113 -4.11 9.79 -0.75
N LEU A 114 -4.40 9.54 -2.03
CA LEU A 114 -5.58 8.84 -2.49
C LEU A 114 -5.13 7.61 -3.28
N ASN A 115 -5.50 6.43 -2.82
CA ASN A 115 -5.05 5.17 -3.39
C ASN A 115 -6.22 4.26 -3.74
N ALA A 116 -6.11 3.58 -4.89
CA ALA A 116 -6.94 2.43 -5.26
C ALA A 116 -6.11 1.16 -5.06
N ARG A 117 -6.64 0.20 -4.32
CA ARG A 117 -5.90 -0.99 -3.88
C ARG A 117 -6.67 -2.26 -4.13
N VAL A 118 -5.93 -3.33 -4.38
CA VAL A 118 -6.42 -4.71 -4.40
C VAL A 118 -5.81 -5.43 -3.20
N GLU A 119 -6.64 -6.12 -2.43
CA GLU A 119 -6.22 -6.91 -1.28
C GLU A 119 -6.50 -8.39 -1.53
N PHE A 120 -5.53 -9.23 -1.22
CA PHE A 120 -5.66 -10.68 -1.29
C PHE A 120 -5.58 -11.28 0.11
N ASN A 121 -6.67 -11.85 0.58
CA ASN A 121 -6.75 -12.57 1.86
C ASN A 121 -6.26 -14.01 1.68
N PHE A 122 -5.28 -14.44 2.48
CA PHE A 122 -4.77 -15.81 2.43
C PHE A 122 -5.78 -16.85 2.92
N PHE A 123 -6.61 -16.47 3.87
CA PHE A 123 -7.69 -17.34 4.36
C PHE A 123 -9.04 -16.77 3.97
N SER A 124 -10.02 -17.65 3.80
CA SER A 124 -11.41 -17.24 3.61
C SER A 124 -11.89 -16.50 4.85
N PHE A 125 -11.97 -15.18 4.75
CA PHE A 125 -12.23 -14.28 5.88
C PHE A 125 -13.73 -14.13 6.11
N GLY A 126 -14.19 -14.39 7.34
CA GLY A 126 -15.58 -14.20 7.70
C GLY A 126 -15.99 -14.97 8.96
N ILE A 127 -17.23 -14.74 9.38
CA ILE A 127 -17.96 -15.60 10.33
C ILE A 127 -18.99 -16.34 9.50
N GLY A 128 -18.96 -17.65 9.51
CA GLY A 128 -19.87 -18.49 8.77
C GLY A 128 -20.09 -19.82 9.49
N GLU A 129 -21.00 -20.61 8.96
CA GLU A 129 -21.26 -21.96 9.46
C GLU A 129 -20.02 -22.85 9.29
N THR A 130 -19.86 -23.83 10.17
CA THR A 130 -18.68 -24.70 10.31
C THR A 130 -18.29 -25.38 8.98
N TYR A 131 -19.24 -25.64 8.07
CA TYR A 131 -18.98 -26.26 6.77
C TYR A 131 -18.31 -25.30 5.76
N LYS A 132 -18.45 -23.98 5.94
CA LYS A 132 -17.86 -22.96 5.05
C LYS A 132 -16.37 -22.68 5.31
N LYS A 133 -15.74 -23.31 6.33
CA LYS A 133 -14.32 -23.17 6.70
C LYS A 133 -13.81 -21.72 6.75
N MET A 134 -14.69 -20.78 7.09
CA MET A 134 -14.32 -19.38 7.25
C MET A 134 -13.51 -19.17 8.53
N ARG A 135 -12.53 -18.28 8.46
CA ARG A 135 -11.70 -17.93 9.62
C ARG A 135 -11.98 -16.49 10.06
N ARG A 136 -11.96 -16.28 11.38
CA ARG A 136 -12.13 -14.95 11.98
C ARG A 136 -10.92 -14.03 11.77
N TRP A 137 -9.81 -14.57 11.33
CA TRP A 137 -8.62 -13.80 11.03
C TRP A 137 -8.03 -14.21 9.68
N SER A 138 -7.44 -13.25 9.01
CA SER A 138 -6.72 -13.51 7.76
C SER A 138 -5.60 -12.50 7.60
N PRO A 139 -4.37 -12.96 7.35
CA PRO A 139 -3.35 -12.10 6.79
C PRO A 139 -3.75 -11.78 5.35
N TYR A 140 -3.33 -10.61 4.87
CA TYR A 140 -3.56 -10.18 3.50
C TYR A 140 -2.36 -9.43 2.94
N LEU A 141 -2.21 -9.48 1.63
CA LEU A 141 -1.32 -8.61 0.88
C LEU A 141 -2.14 -7.56 0.16
N THR A 142 -1.58 -6.38 0.01
CA THR A 142 -2.20 -5.29 -0.74
C THR A 142 -1.21 -4.69 -1.72
N LEU A 143 -1.73 -4.35 -2.89
CA LEU A 143 -1.01 -3.65 -3.95
C LEU A 143 -1.97 -2.67 -4.60
N GLY A 144 -1.46 -1.51 -5.03
CA GLY A 144 -2.33 -0.53 -5.64
C GLY A 144 -1.61 0.51 -6.46
N VAL A 145 -2.38 1.50 -6.85
CA VAL A 145 -1.93 2.71 -7.51
C VAL A 145 -2.65 3.90 -6.88
N GLY A 146 -1.99 5.04 -6.86
CA GLY A 146 -2.58 6.23 -6.27
C GLY A 146 -1.88 7.50 -6.67
N VAL A 147 -2.24 8.55 -5.99
CA VAL A 147 -1.64 9.87 -6.12
C VAL A 147 -1.43 10.45 -4.72
N CYS A 148 -0.39 11.24 -4.55
CA CYS A 148 -0.17 12.00 -3.33
C CYS A 148 0.05 13.48 -3.63
N LEU A 149 -0.36 14.29 -2.68
CA LEU A 149 -0.07 15.70 -2.58
C LEU A 149 0.78 15.90 -1.32
N SER A 150 1.98 16.40 -1.50
CA SER A 150 2.93 16.73 -0.45
C SER A 150 2.99 18.25 -0.30
N SER A 151 3.01 18.72 0.93
CA SER A 151 3.24 20.12 1.24
C SER A 151 4.39 20.24 2.23
N SER A 152 5.48 20.87 1.78
CA SER A 152 6.70 21.14 2.56
C SER A 152 7.12 22.60 2.34
N ASP A 153 7.36 23.35 3.41
CA ASP A 153 7.87 24.72 3.42
C ASP A 153 7.25 25.69 2.39
N GLY A 154 5.90 25.60 2.22
CA GLY A 154 5.16 26.46 1.31
C GLY A 154 5.15 26.02 -0.16
N SER A 155 5.83 24.92 -0.47
CA SER A 155 5.77 24.26 -1.79
C SER A 155 4.80 23.08 -1.76
N THR A 156 4.05 22.90 -2.83
CA THR A 156 3.14 21.74 -3.00
C THR A 156 3.62 20.90 -4.18
N ALA A 157 3.84 19.63 -3.94
CA ALA A 157 4.23 18.67 -4.98
C ALA A 157 3.12 17.61 -5.16
N PHE A 158 2.94 17.19 -6.40
CA PHE A 158 2.05 16.11 -6.79
C PHE A 158 2.87 14.96 -7.36
N ALA A 159 2.62 13.74 -6.88
CA ALA A 159 3.27 12.55 -7.41
C ALA A 159 2.31 11.36 -7.52
N PRO A 160 2.40 10.56 -8.59
CA PRO A 160 1.77 9.24 -8.62
C PRO A 160 2.44 8.32 -7.61
N THR A 161 1.68 7.37 -7.05
CA THR A 161 2.15 6.46 -5.99
C THR A 161 1.83 5.01 -6.31
N ILE A 162 2.67 4.12 -5.78
CA ILE A 162 2.47 2.67 -5.80
C ILE A 162 2.49 2.17 -4.36
N PRO A 163 1.33 2.07 -3.69
CA PRO A 163 1.23 1.46 -2.38
C PRO A 163 1.34 -0.06 -2.48
N MET A 164 2.16 -0.66 -1.60
CA MET A 164 2.27 -2.09 -1.43
C MET A 164 2.45 -2.43 0.04
N GLY A 165 1.90 -3.55 0.48
CA GLY A 165 2.05 -3.92 1.87
C GLY A 165 1.36 -5.19 2.28
N ALA A 166 1.34 -5.41 3.58
CA ALA A 166 0.72 -6.55 4.21
C ALA A 166 -0.03 -6.14 5.47
N GLY A 167 -1.03 -6.90 5.82
CA GLY A 167 -1.77 -6.67 7.05
C GLY A 167 -2.45 -7.92 7.56
N VAL A 168 -3.10 -7.76 8.69
CA VAL A 168 -3.93 -8.79 9.30
C VAL A 168 -5.30 -8.19 9.64
N LYS A 169 -6.34 -8.92 9.29
CA LYS A 169 -7.72 -8.60 9.65
C LYS A 169 -8.20 -9.59 10.72
N PHE A 170 -8.89 -9.09 11.71
CA PHE A 170 -9.54 -9.89 12.75
C PHE A 170 -10.99 -9.49 12.90
N LYS A 171 -11.90 -10.45 12.78
CA LYS A 171 -13.33 -10.23 12.89
C LYS A 171 -13.77 -10.32 14.35
N VAL A 172 -14.08 -9.16 14.92
CA VAL A 172 -14.54 -9.05 16.32
C VAL A 172 -16.01 -9.41 16.43
N SER A 173 -16.82 -8.92 15.50
CA SER A 173 -18.28 -9.15 15.44
C SER A 173 -18.71 -9.40 14.01
N GLU A 174 -19.97 -9.73 13.78
CA GLU A 174 -20.49 -9.98 12.42
C GLU A 174 -20.21 -8.85 11.43
N ARG A 175 -20.14 -7.60 11.92
CA ARG A 175 -19.97 -6.41 11.10
C ARG A 175 -18.71 -5.61 11.40
N ILE A 176 -17.99 -5.95 12.49
CA ILE A 176 -16.85 -5.16 12.97
C ILE A 176 -15.57 -5.97 12.83
N ASN A 177 -14.60 -5.38 12.15
CA ASN A 177 -13.27 -5.95 12.00
C ASN A 177 -12.23 -4.99 12.58
N LEU A 178 -11.21 -5.56 13.21
CA LEU A 178 -9.94 -4.89 13.50
C LEU A 178 -8.96 -5.16 12.37
N ASN A 179 -8.20 -4.16 11.99
CA ASN A 179 -7.18 -4.25 10.96
C ASN A 179 -5.85 -3.74 11.53
N ALA A 180 -4.78 -4.43 11.25
CA ALA A 180 -3.42 -3.94 11.43
C ALA A 180 -2.71 -4.04 10.09
N GLU A 181 -2.09 -2.96 9.62
CA GLU A 181 -1.54 -2.85 8.28
C GLU A 181 -0.16 -2.19 8.32
N PHE A 182 0.78 -2.74 7.57
CA PHE A 182 2.03 -2.11 7.21
C PHE A 182 2.03 -1.85 5.70
N LEU A 183 2.17 -0.59 5.32
CA LEU A 183 2.25 -0.17 3.93
C LEU A 183 3.59 0.51 3.68
N MET A 184 4.17 0.18 2.53
CA MET A 184 5.23 0.94 1.89
C MET A 184 4.66 1.59 0.62
N ILE A 185 4.88 2.86 0.46
CA ILE A 185 4.35 3.64 -0.65
C ILE A 185 5.52 4.26 -1.38
N LYS A 186 5.67 3.88 -2.63
CA LYS A 186 6.65 4.47 -3.52
C LYS A 186 6.02 5.65 -4.24
N ALA A 187 6.56 6.84 -4.08
CA ALA A 187 6.20 7.98 -4.90
C ALA A 187 7.06 8.02 -6.17
N LEU A 188 6.42 8.27 -7.29
CA LEU A 188 7.09 8.42 -8.58
C LEU A 188 7.40 9.89 -8.84
N GLY A 189 8.07 10.55 -7.90
CA GLY A 189 8.48 11.96 -7.93
C GLY A 189 9.53 12.21 -6.86
N ASP A 190 10.35 13.21 -7.08
CA ASP A 190 11.55 13.57 -6.30
C ASP A 190 11.34 14.90 -5.56
N HIS A 191 10.12 15.19 -5.12
CA HIS A 191 9.76 16.48 -4.54
C HIS A 191 8.92 16.38 -3.27
N ILE A 192 8.88 15.20 -2.64
CA ILE A 192 8.08 14.99 -1.42
C ILE A 192 8.76 15.64 -0.20
N ASP A 193 10.08 15.70 -0.21
CA ASP A 193 10.95 16.25 0.82
C ASP A 193 11.22 17.76 0.67
N GLY A 194 10.70 18.39 -0.38
CA GLY A 194 10.82 19.83 -0.61
C GLY A 194 11.82 20.19 -1.71
N PRO A 195 11.82 21.46 -2.17
CA PRO A 195 12.64 21.90 -3.30
C PRO A 195 14.14 21.91 -2.98
N ASP A 196 14.53 22.05 -1.72
CA ASP A 196 15.93 22.17 -1.30
C ASP A 196 16.69 20.82 -1.29
N LEU A 197 15.95 19.70 -1.21
CA LEU A 197 16.49 18.34 -1.20
C LEU A 197 16.44 17.64 -2.56
N SER A 198 15.69 18.19 -3.52
CA SER A 198 15.40 17.54 -4.80
C SER A 198 16.57 17.42 -5.78
N ASP A 199 17.74 18.01 -5.52
CA ASP A 199 18.88 18.00 -6.46
C ASP A 199 20.26 17.96 -5.77
N LEU A 200 20.34 17.45 -4.53
CA LEU A 200 21.57 17.44 -3.71
C LEU A 200 22.77 16.74 -4.37
N THR A 201 22.54 15.79 -5.26
CA THR A 201 23.63 14.99 -5.85
C THR A 201 23.82 15.16 -7.34
N GLN A 202 22.93 15.87 -8.06
CA GLN A 202 22.95 16.04 -9.53
C GLN A 202 23.15 14.72 -10.33
N ILE A 203 23.01 13.57 -9.67
CA ILE A 203 23.16 12.26 -10.27
C ILE A 203 21.76 11.76 -10.64
N LYS A 204 21.33 12.02 -11.86
CA LYS A 204 20.13 11.40 -12.44
C LYS A 204 20.34 9.90 -12.55
N SER A 205 20.05 9.18 -11.47
CA SER A 205 20.09 7.73 -11.47
C SER A 205 18.71 7.15 -11.85
N SER A 206 18.73 5.91 -12.33
CA SER A 206 17.62 5.12 -12.87
C SER A 206 16.29 5.33 -12.14
N PHE A 207 15.18 5.32 -12.88
CA PHE A 207 13.76 5.38 -12.46
C PHE A 207 13.41 4.61 -11.16
N LEU A 208 14.21 3.63 -10.75
CA LEU A 208 14.02 2.86 -9.53
C LEU A 208 14.81 3.37 -8.31
N LYS A 209 15.80 4.22 -8.49
CA LYS A 209 16.77 4.55 -7.45
C LYS A 209 16.60 5.95 -6.85
N ASN A 210 15.93 6.86 -7.54
CA ASN A 210 15.78 8.28 -7.18
C ASN A 210 14.34 8.64 -6.85
N ASN A 211 13.61 7.79 -6.13
CA ASN A 211 12.23 8.04 -5.78
C ASN A 211 12.03 7.86 -4.28
N ASP A 212 11.29 8.76 -3.70
CA ASP A 212 10.95 8.77 -2.28
C ASP A 212 10.06 7.58 -1.90
N TRP A 213 10.40 6.98 -0.78
CA TRP A 213 9.59 5.97 -0.15
C TRP A 213 9.08 6.49 1.18
N TYR A 214 7.85 6.23 1.45
CA TYR A 214 7.31 6.42 2.79
C TYR A 214 6.53 5.18 3.22
N SER A 215 6.48 4.99 4.53
CA SER A 215 5.81 3.84 5.10
C SER A 215 4.80 4.30 6.14
N ARG A 216 3.84 3.43 6.41
CA ARG A 216 2.94 3.58 7.54
C ARG A 216 2.65 2.24 8.20
N ILE A 217 2.60 2.27 9.53
CA ILE A 217 2.04 1.19 10.35
C ILE A 217 0.78 1.74 10.99
N SER A 218 -0.34 1.10 10.75
CA SER A 218 -1.64 1.56 11.22
C SER A 218 -2.48 0.43 11.81
N ILE A 219 -3.30 0.80 12.78
CA ILE A 219 -4.31 -0.06 13.38
C ILE A 219 -5.64 0.66 13.25
N GLY A 220 -6.70 -0.07 12.93
CA GLY A 220 -7.99 0.53 12.73
C GLY A 220 -9.16 -0.43 12.85
N ILE A 221 -10.33 0.15 12.70
CA ILE A 221 -11.60 -0.54 12.76
C ILE A 221 -12.31 -0.36 11.43
N SER A 222 -12.98 -1.41 10.95
CA SER A 222 -13.86 -1.34 9.79
C SER A 222 -15.23 -1.94 10.09
N TYR A 223 -16.26 -1.34 9.48
CA TYR A 223 -17.65 -1.75 9.58
C TYR A 223 -18.16 -2.27 8.24
N GLU A 224 -18.70 -3.48 8.24
CA GLU A 224 -19.24 -4.14 7.06
C GLU A 224 -20.74 -3.88 6.91
N PHE A 225 -21.18 -3.61 5.66
CA PHE A 225 -22.57 -3.35 5.32
C PHE A 225 -22.93 -3.87 3.92
N GLY A 226 -24.21 -3.78 3.56
CA GLY A 226 -24.68 -4.28 2.25
C GLY A 226 -24.74 -5.81 2.25
N ARG A 227 -25.75 -6.40 2.89
CA ARG A 227 -25.96 -7.87 2.85
C ARG A 227 -26.09 -8.37 1.42
N ARG A 228 -25.44 -9.48 1.10
CA ARG A 228 -25.74 -10.27 -0.09
C ARG A 228 -27.01 -11.08 0.14
N CYS A 229 -27.86 -11.19 -0.91
CA CYS A 229 -28.98 -12.13 -0.86
C CYS A 229 -28.45 -13.56 -0.81
N GLU A 230 -28.79 -14.31 0.25
CA GLU A 230 -28.42 -15.73 0.37
C GLU A 230 -29.30 -16.63 -0.52
N THR A 231 -30.39 -16.14 -1.09
CA THR A 231 -31.43 -16.91 -1.77
C THR A 231 -31.71 -16.45 -3.20
N CYS A 232 -30.78 -15.81 -3.89
CA CYS A 232 -30.94 -15.61 -5.32
C CYS A 232 -30.59 -16.92 -6.06
N HIS A 233 -31.46 -17.94 -5.97
CA HIS A 233 -31.55 -18.94 -6.98
C HIS A 233 -32.14 -18.27 -8.21
N TYR A 234 -31.37 -18.22 -9.31
CA TYR A 234 -31.95 -18.03 -10.63
C TYR A 234 -32.93 -19.17 -10.85
N VAL A 235 -34.20 -18.86 -10.85
CA VAL A 235 -35.22 -19.73 -11.39
C VAL A 235 -35.23 -19.37 -12.89
N ASP A 236 -34.66 -20.25 -13.71
CA ASP A 236 -34.86 -20.26 -15.14
C ASP A 236 -36.29 -20.64 -15.46
#